data_5758e830a841b1f747561e02371f0712
#
_entry.id   5758e830a841b1f747561e02371f0712
#
_cell.length_a   1.000
_cell.length_b   1.000
_cell.length_c   1.000
_cell.angle_alpha   90.00
_cell.angle_beta   90.00
_cell.angle_gamma   90.00
#
_symmetry.space_group_name_H-M   'P 1'
#
loop_
_entity.id
_entity.type
_entity.pdbx_description
1 polymer ?
#
loop_
_entity_poly.entity_id
_entity_poly.type
_entity_poly.pdbx_seq_one_letter_code
_entity_poly.pdbx_strand_id
1 'polypeptide(L)'
;MSNQAYASTRAKARRAKLLPEEAYGQLMNMELAEIARYIQDLEYRKDIDRHGSTLRGADLIETALMENLSMSWGDLIGFCNGELKKNVEAYADKFRIENLKALLRGIYQGMTADEISKIVSPLTEKDKEQYARVAEGKNLQEAIEQLEGDHYQGVLREALEKRKTDSMQPLEDALDVAYYDGLMKRIKTSNAADDAYKKFVKIEIDIANIKTAMRLRHRGVEGHPELFIDGGDIDVDALVAAQNVGEIMNGIEGTPYHEYLENGLGNIEEPNLNGAVSALEEYIAKESKRFSYLYPVSILPILDYLLRKQREVKNLRAIVRGKDLGLTKEIIEKLVVT
;
A
#
# COMPACT_ATOMS: atom_id res chain seq x y z
N MET A 1 4.32 9.25 28.63
CA MET A 1 5.44 8.35 28.28
C MET A 1 4.97 7.44 27.15
N SER A 2 5.82 7.17 26.17
CA SER A 2 5.54 6.25 25.07
C SER A 2 5.54 4.80 25.58
N ASN A 3 4.63 3.96 25.10
CA ASN A 3 4.56 2.53 25.45
C ASN A 3 5.17 1.64 24.36
N GLN A 4 6.28 2.06 23.75
CA GLN A 4 6.93 1.39 22.63
C GLN A 4 7.17 -0.11 22.87
N ALA A 5 7.66 -0.50 24.06
CA ALA A 5 7.91 -1.90 24.39
C ALA A 5 6.64 -2.75 24.32
N TYR A 6 5.52 -2.26 24.86
CA TYR A 6 4.24 -2.96 24.81
C TYR A 6 3.72 -3.08 23.38
N ALA A 7 3.66 -1.98 22.64
CA ALA A 7 3.13 -1.96 21.27
C ALA A 7 3.98 -2.82 20.32
N SER A 8 5.32 -2.73 20.42
CA SER A 8 6.25 -3.55 19.62
C SER A 8 6.11 -5.04 19.93
N THR A 9 5.93 -5.43 21.21
CA THR A 9 5.71 -6.83 21.59
C THR A 9 4.39 -7.35 21.02
N ARG A 10 3.33 -6.56 21.07
CA ARG A 10 2.03 -6.91 20.48
C ARG A 10 2.11 -7.09 18.96
N ALA A 11 2.81 -6.19 18.28
CA ALA A 11 3.02 -6.28 16.83
C ALA A 11 3.80 -7.57 16.46
N LYS A 12 4.87 -7.88 17.19
CA LYS A 12 5.65 -9.11 16.98
C LYS A 12 4.83 -10.38 17.22
N ALA A 13 4.00 -10.41 18.26
CA ALA A 13 3.12 -11.54 18.54
C ALA A 13 2.09 -11.76 17.42
N ARG A 14 1.55 -10.68 16.84
CA ARG A 14 0.65 -10.76 15.69
C ARG A 14 1.39 -11.18 14.41
N ARG A 15 2.61 -10.67 14.20
CA ARG A 15 3.44 -11.08 13.06
C ARG A 15 3.68 -12.58 13.01
N ALA A 16 3.87 -13.22 14.17
CA ALA A 16 4.08 -14.66 14.27
C ALA A 16 2.89 -15.52 13.83
N LYS A 17 1.72 -14.91 13.62
CA LYS A 17 0.49 -15.59 13.18
C LYS A 17 0.19 -15.38 11.69
N LEU A 18 0.99 -14.58 10.99
CA LEU A 18 0.86 -14.41 9.54
C LEU A 18 1.21 -15.71 8.83
N LEU A 19 0.63 -15.87 7.64
CA LEU A 19 0.88 -17.03 6.79
C LEU A 19 2.36 -17.13 6.40
N PRO A 20 2.94 -18.32 6.51
CA PRO A 20 4.26 -18.58 5.94
C PRO A 20 4.19 -18.60 4.41
N GLU A 21 5.32 -18.34 3.75
CA GLU A 21 5.38 -18.22 2.28
C GLU A 21 4.90 -19.50 1.58
N GLU A 22 5.21 -20.68 2.14
CA GLU A 22 4.82 -21.98 1.60
C GLU A 22 3.30 -22.19 1.55
N ALA A 23 2.54 -21.47 2.39
CA ALA A 23 1.10 -21.59 2.44
C ALA A 23 0.44 -21.07 1.14
N TYR A 24 1.01 -20.07 0.47
CA TYR A 24 0.46 -19.54 -0.78
C TYR A 24 0.47 -20.61 -1.89
N GLY A 25 1.52 -21.42 -1.98
CA GLY A 25 1.59 -22.54 -2.93
C GLY A 25 0.48 -23.56 -2.70
N GLN A 26 0.14 -23.85 -1.43
CA GLN A 26 -0.97 -24.75 -1.08
C GLN A 26 -2.33 -24.13 -1.44
N LEU A 27 -2.55 -22.85 -1.08
CA LEU A 27 -3.79 -22.12 -1.36
C LEU A 27 -4.09 -22.03 -2.87
N MET A 28 -3.07 -21.88 -3.70
CA MET A 28 -3.24 -21.89 -5.16
C MET A 28 -3.76 -23.24 -5.71
N ASN A 29 -3.66 -24.34 -4.98
CA ASN A 29 -4.19 -25.64 -5.39
C ASN A 29 -5.59 -25.93 -4.79
N MET A 30 -6.11 -25.08 -3.90
CA MET A 30 -7.40 -25.24 -3.22
C MET A 30 -8.53 -24.57 -4.00
N GLU A 31 -9.76 -25.07 -3.85
CA GLU A 31 -10.97 -24.36 -4.30
C GLU A 31 -11.33 -23.21 -3.32
N LEU A 32 -12.13 -22.24 -3.78
CA LEU A 32 -12.50 -21.07 -2.96
C LEU A 32 -13.12 -21.45 -1.61
N ALA A 33 -13.96 -22.50 -1.56
CA ALA A 33 -14.55 -22.99 -0.32
C ALA A 33 -13.50 -23.61 0.64
N GLU A 34 -12.45 -24.21 0.11
CA GLU A 34 -11.34 -24.76 0.89
C GLU A 34 -10.45 -23.64 1.42
N ILE A 35 -10.18 -22.61 0.60
CA ILE A 35 -9.47 -21.39 1.02
C ILE A 35 -10.21 -20.72 2.18
N ALA A 36 -11.53 -20.53 2.06
CA ALA A 36 -12.34 -19.94 3.12
C ALA A 36 -12.20 -20.71 4.45
N ARG A 37 -12.27 -22.05 4.40
CA ARG A 37 -12.07 -22.89 5.60
C ARG A 37 -10.65 -22.79 6.14
N TYR A 38 -9.66 -22.80 5.28
CA TYR A 38 -8.25 -22.71 5.69
C TYR A 38 -7.98 -21.41 6.45
N ILE A 39 -8.41 -20.26 5.93
CA ILE A 39 -8.21 -18.97 6.60
C ILE A 39 -9.12 -18.79 7.83
N GLN A 40 -10.29 -19.45 7.86
CA GLN A 40 -11.16 -19.50 9.04
C GLN A 40 -10.49 -20.18 10.25
N ASP A 41 -9.59 -21.12 10.02
CA ASP A 41 -8.81 -21.75 11.10
C ASP A 41 -7.69 -20.84 11.63
N LEU A 42 -7.48 -19.67 11.02
CA LEU A 42 -6.47 -18.68 11.37
C LEU A 42 -7.08 -17.42 12.01
N GLU A 43 -6.45 -16.26 11.79
CA GLU A 43 -6.89 -14.98 12.37
C GLU A 43 -8.19 -14.41 11.75
N TYR A 44 -8.66 -14.98 10.63
CA TYR A 44 -9.81 -14.49 9.87
C TYR A 44 -11.15 -15.11 10.28
N ARG A 45 -11.16 -16.00 11.29
CA ARG A 45 -12.37 -16.72 11.74
C ARG A 45 -13.57 -15.81 11.98
N LYS A 46 -13.37 -14.76 12.78
CA LYS A 46 -14.45 -13.86 13.17
C LYS A 46 -15.06 -13.12 11.97
N ASP A 47 -14.21 -12.78 11.00
CA ASP A 47 -14.62 -12.01 9.84
C ASP A 47 -15.33 -12.93 8.83
N ILE A 48 -14.84 -14.14 8.61
CA ILE A 48 -15.53 -15.17 7.81
C ILE A 48 -16.88 -15.55 8.44
N ASP A 49 -16.95 -15.79 9.75
CA ASP A 49 -18.19 -16.17 10.45
C ASP A 49 -19.24 -15.06 10.37
N ARG A 50 -18.81 -13.78 10.47
CA ARG A 50 -19.71 -12.61 10.39
C ARG A 50 -20.45 -12.52 9.06
N HIS A 51 -19.75 -12.77 7.95
CA HIS A 51 -20.28 -12.61 6.61
C HIS A 51 -20.76 -13.92 5.96
N GLY A 52 -20.42 -15.05 6.54
CA GLY A 52 -20.71 -16.38 5.99
C GLY A 52 -22.21 -16.72 5.85
N SER A 53 -23.12 -15.94 6.44
CA SER A 53 -24.58 -16.08 6.22
C SER A 53 -25.05 -15.39 4.95
N THR A 54 -24.37 -14.32 4.50
CA THR A 54 -24.81 -13.43 3.41
C THR A 54 -23.92 -13.51 2.16
N LEU A 55 -22.62 -13.75 2.32
CA LEU A 55 -21.65 -13.79 1.24
C LEU A 55 -21.12 -15.21 1.01
N ARG A 56 -20.61 -15.47 -0.19
CA ARG A 56 -20.01 -16.75 -0.62
C ARG A 56 -18.82 -16.52 -1.52
N GLY A 57 -17.98 -17.55 -1.70
CA GLY A 57 -16.89 -17.57 -2.67
C GLY A 57 -15.88 -16.44 -2.44
N ALA A 58 -15.49 -15.80 -3.52
CA ALA A 58 -14.50 -14.72 -3.50
C ALA A 58 -14.94 -13.51 -2.68
N ASP A 59 -16.20 -13.11 -2.77
CA ASP A 59 -16.71 -11.92 -2.06
C ASP A 59 -16.68 -12.11 -0.55
N LEU A 60 -16.98 -13.30 -0.04
CA LEU A 60 -16.87 -13.63 1.38
C LEU A 60 -15.43 -13.47 1.86
N ILE A 61 -14.50 -14.08 1.12
CA ILE A 61 -13.09 -14.09 1.50
C ILE A 61 -12.53 -12.66 1.45
N GLU A 62 -12.76 -11.92 0.36
CA GLU A 62 -12.25 -10.56 0.23
C GLU A 62 -12.78 -9.62 1.31
N THR A 63 -14.09 -9.66 1.58
CA THR A 63 -14.69 -8.84 2.64
C THR A 63 -14.03 -9.14 3.99
N ALA A 64 -13.87 -10.43 4.33
CA ALA A 64 -13.22 -10.84 5.57
C ALA A 64 -11.75 -10.38 5.64
N LEU A 65 -10.99 -10.50 4.54
CA LEU A 65 -9.60 -10.06 4.46
C LEU A 65 -9.45 -8.55 4.68
N MET A 66 -10.29 -7.76 4.02
CA MET A 66 -10.22 -6.30 4.09
C MET A 66 -10.66 -5.77 5.47
N GLU A 67 -11.73 -6.32 6.05
CA GLU A 67 -12.13 -5.98 7.42
C GLU A 67 -11.05 -6.34 8.44
N ASN A 68 -10.46 -7.52 8.35
CA ASN A 68 -9.38 -7.95 9.23
C ASN A 68 -8.15 -7.05 9.11
N LEU A 69 -7.80 -6.60 7.90
CA LEU A 69 -6.73 -5.64 7.67
C LEU A 69 -7.03 -4.31 8.36
N SER A 70 -8.23 -3.75 8.14
CA SER A 70 -8.68 -2.50 8.78
C SER A 70 -8.64 -2.60 10.31
N MET A 71 -9.19 -3.68 10.89
CA MET A 71 -9.13 -3.93 12.32
C MET A 71 -7.70 -4.05 12.85
N SER A 72 -6.80 -4.67 12.09
CA SER A 72 -5.38 -4.80 12.46
C SER A 72 -4.70 -3.42 12.59
N TRP A 73 -5.00 -2.49 11.69
CA TRP A 73 -4.56 -1.10 11.79
C TRP A 73 -5.14 -0.39 13.00
N GLY A 74 -6.47 -0.43 13.17
CA GLY A 74 -7.16 0.18 14.29
C GLY A 74 -6.66 -0.29 15.65
N ASP A 75 -6.49 -1.60 15.82
CA ASP A 75 -5.96 -2.20 17.03
C ASP A 75 -4.54 -1.75 17.36
N LEU A 76 -3.66 -1.67 16.34
CA LEU A 76 -2.27 -1.22 16.57
C LEU A 76 -2.21 0.25 16.95
N ILE A 77 -3.00 1.10 16.32
CA ILE A 77 -3.15 2.51 16.73
C ILE A 77 -3.66 2.57 18.18
N GLY A 78 -4.64 1.73 18.53
CA GLY A 78 -5.20 1.63 19.89
C GLY A 78 -4.19 1.16 20.96
N PHE A 79 -3.19 0.35 20.57
CA PHE A 79 -2.12 -0.08 21.47
C PHE A 79 -1.06 1.00 21.72
N CYS A 80 -1.01 2.04 20.91
CA CYS A 80 -0.01 3.10 20.98
C CYS A 80 -0.50 4.29 21.79
N ASN A 81 0.42 5.02 22.41
CA ASN A 81 0.14 6.29 23.07
C ASN A 81 1.24 7.34 22.82
N GLY A 82 0.97 8.61 23.17
CA GLY A 82 1.90 9.72 23.02
C GLY A 82 2.44 9.91 21.60
N GLU A 83 3.73 10.18 21.44
CA GLU A 83 4.37 10.38 20.14
C GLU A 83 4.36 9.12 19.27
N LEU A 84 4.47 7.91 19.87
CA LEU A 84 4.36 6.68 19.12
C LEU A 84 3.01 6.58 18.38
N LYS A 85 1.90 6.87 19.09
CA LYS A 85 0.57 6.87 18.49
C LYS A 85 0.48 7.83 17.31
N LYS A 86 0.94 9.05 17.49
CA LYS A 86 0.94 10.08 16.44
C LYS A 86 1.75 9.66 15.20
N ASN A 87 2.89 8.99 15.39
CA ASN A 87 3.72 8.51 14.29
C ASN A 87 3.07 7.32 13.57
N VAL A 88 2.43 6.40 14.31
CA VAL A 88 1.70 5.28 13.72
C VAL A 88 0.46 5.77 12.96
N GLU A 89 -0.29 6.74 13.52
CA GLU A 89 -1.43 7.39 12.82
C GLU A 89 -0.98 8.09 11.55
N ALA A 90 0.11 8.87 11.59
CA ALA A 90 0.64 9.53 10.41
C ALA A 90 1.10 8.54 9.33
N TYR A 91 1.68 7.40 9.73
CA TYR A 91 2.01 6.34 8.77
C TYR A 91 0.76 5.62 8.25
N ALA A 92 -0.28 5.48 9.08
CA ALA A 92 -1.55 4.86 8.71
C ALA A 92 -2.33 5.67 7.65
N ASP A 93 -2.04 6.97 7.51
CA ASP A 93 -2.63 7.79 6.44
C ASP A 93 -2.31 7.24 5.04
N LYS A 94 -1.23 6.48 4.87
CA LYS A 94 -0.97 5.73 3.62
C LYS A 94 -2.12 4.81 3.25
N PHE A 95 -2.67 4.09 4.24
CA PHE A 95 -3.81 3.22 4.01
C PHE A 95 -5.09 4.00 3.68
N ARG A 96 -5.29 5.16 4.33
CA ARG A 96 -6.42 6.06 4.00
C ARG A 96 -6.32 6.59 2.58
N ILE A 97 -5.12 6.98 2.13
CA ILE A 97 -4.87 7.42 0.75
C ILE A 97 -5.20 6.32 -0.25
N GLU A 98 -4.78 5.08 0.01
CA GLU A 98 -5.11 3.96 -0.88
C GLU A 98 -6.64 3.74 -0.98
N ASN A 99 -7.37 3.92 0.12
CA ASN A 99 -8.84 3.90 0.09
C ASN A 99 -9.42 5.10 -0.69
N LEU A 100 -8.87 6.31 -0.53
CA LEU A 100 -9.30 7.48 -1.31
C LEU A 100 -9.05 7.27 -2.81
N LYS A 101 -7.90 6.74 -3.19
CA LYS A 101 -7.60 6.39 -4.59
C LYS A 101 -8.59 5.36 -5.13
N ALA A 102 -8.88 4.30 -4.37
CA ALA A 102 -9.86 3.29 -4.78
C ALA A 102 -11.26 3.88 -4.96
N LEU A 103 -11.69 4.73 -4.03
CA LEU A 103 -12.97 5.41 -4.06
C LEU A 103 -13.10 6.34 -5.28
N LEU A 104 -12.10 7.21 -5.50
CA LEU A 104 -12.10 8.13 -6.64
C LEU A 104 -12.02 7.37 -7.98
N ARG A 105 -11.27 6.25 -8.06
CA ARG A 105 -11.27 5.38 -9.24
C ARG A 105 -12.65 4.77 -9.50
N GLY A 106 -13.34 4.30 -8.45
CA GLY A 106 -14.69 3.76 -8.57
C GLY A 106 -15.65 4.79 -9.16
N ILE A 107 -15.63 6.02 -8.65
CA ILE A 107 -16.45 7.13 -9.19
C ILE A 107 -16.07 7.45 -10.63
N TYR A 108 -14.78 7.54 -10.95
CA TYR A 108 -14.29 7.78 -12.30
C TYR A 108 -14.74 6.70 -13.30
N GLN A 109 -14.84 5.45 -12.86
CA GLN A 109 -15.31 4.30 -13.65
C GLN A 109 -16.84 4.18 -13.69
N GLY A 110 -17.58 5.06 -13.00
CA GLY A 110 -19.02 5.04 -12.93
C GLY A 110 -19.61 3.93 -12.08
N MET A 111 -18.85 3.40 -11.11
CA MET A 111 -19.33 2.43 -10.13
C MET A 111 -20.38 3.06 -9.22
N THR A 112 -21.33 2.26 -8.78
CA THR A 112 -22.33 2.66 -7.77
C THR A 112 -21.71 2.80 -6.38
N ALA A 113 -22.35 3.56 -5.48
CA ALA A 113 -21.87 3.69 -4.09
C ALA A 113 -21.79 2.34 -3.37
N ASP A 114 -22.70 1.40 -3.66
CA ASP A 114 -22.66 0.03 -3.11
C ASP A 114 -21.43 -0.75 -3.60
N GLU A 115 -21.11 -0.67 -4.88
CA GLU A 115 -19.90 -1.31 -5.44
C GLU A 115 -18.62 -0.69 -4.87
N ILE A 116 -18.56 0.63 -4.73
CA ILE A 116 -17.43 1.35 -4.12
C ILE A 116 -17.27 0.94 -2.66
N SER A 117 -18.36 0.80 -1.91
CA SER A 117 -18.30 0.39 -0.51
C SER A 117 -17.63 -0.97 -0.30
N LYS A 118 -17.65 -1.85 -1.29
CA LYS A 118 -17.03 -3.19 -1.25
C LYS A 118 -15.51 -3.19 -1.52
N ILE A 119 -15.00 -2.10 -2.11
CA ILE A 119 -13.56 -2.00 -2.45
C ILE A 119 -12.76 -1.11 -1.50
N VAL A 120 -13.42 -0.39 -0.59
CA VAL A 120 -12.77 0.45 0.43
C VAL A 120 -12.86 -0.18 1.81
N SER A 121 -11.87 0.08 2.66
CA SER A 121 -11.79 -0.44 4.02
C SER A 121 -11.48 0.69 5.00
N PRO A 122 -12.51 1.34 5.58
CA PRO A 122 -12.31 2.45 6.50
C PRO A 122 -11.61 1.99 7.78
N LEU A 123 -10.68 2.80 8.31
CA LEU A 123 -9.97 2.53 9.57
C LEU A 123 -10.80 2.91 10.80
N THR A 124 -11.68 3.88 10.65
CA THR A 124 -12.50 4.43 11.73
C THR A 124 -13.94 4.61 11.26
N GLU A 125 -14.89 4.75 12.20
CA GLU A 125 -16.27 5.09 11.85
C GLU A 125 -16.35 6.45 11.13
N LYS A 126 -15.48 7.41 11.48
CA LYS A 126 -15.39 8.69 10.77
C LYS A 126 -15.00 8.49 9.31
N ASP A 127 -14.01 7.63 9.02
CA ASP A 127 -13.62 7.32 7.65
C ASP A 127 -14.78 6.65 6.89
N LYS A 128 -15.50 5.75 7.55
CA LYS A 128 -16.67 5.06 6.97
C LYS A 128 -17.76 6.03 6.55
N GLU A 129 -18.12 6.95 7.44
CA GLU A 129 -19.11 8.00 7.16
C GLU A 129 -18.64 8.93 6.02
N GLN A 130 -17.35 9.30 6.03
CA GLN A 130 -16.77 10.15 4.99
C GLN A 130 -16.77 9.43 3.63
N TYR A 131 -16.32 8.18 3.58
CA TYR A 131 -16.29 7.41 2.33
C TYR A 131 -17.69 7.18 1.76
N ALA A 132 -18.69 6.94 2.61
CA ALA A 132 -20.07 6.83 2.18
C ALA A 132 -20.57 8.11 1.50
N ARG A 133 -20.32 9.30 2.11
CA ARG A 133 -20.66 10.59 1.49
C ARG A 133 -19.95 10.83 0.17
N VAL A 134 -18.64 10.55 0.12
CA VAL A 134 -17.83 10.75 -1.09
C VAL A 134 -18.28 9.82 -2.22
N ALA A 135 -18.68 8.58 -1.90
CA ALA A 135 -19.17 7.60 -2.87
C ALA A 135 -20.51 7.99 -3.54
N GLU A 136 -21.28 8.91 -2.93
CA GLU A 136 -22.52 9.44 -3.50
C GLU A 136 -22.26 10.53 -4.59
N GLY A 137 -21.03 10.99 -4.73
CA GLY A 137 -20.65 11.97 -5.74
C GLY A 137 -20.81 11.43 -7.16
N LYS A 138 -21.49 12.17 -8.04
CA LYS A 138 -21.76 11.77 -9.44
C LYS A 138 -20.54 11.87 -10.35
N ASN A 139 -19.54 12.59 -9.92
CA ASN A 139 -18.29 12.83 -10.64
C ASN A 139 -17.18 13.18 -9.65
N LEU A 140 -15.93 13.25 -10.14
CA LEU A 140 -14.77 13.52 -9.30
C LEU A 140 -14.86 14.85 -8.55
N GLN A 141 -15.43 15.89 -9.17
CA GLN A 141 -15.53 17.19 -8.53
C GLN A 141 -16.50 17.16 -7.34
N GLU A 142 -17.69 16.61 -7.53
CA GLU A 142 -18.65 16.43 -6.42
C GLU A 142 -18.07 15.58 -5.30
N ALA A 143 -17.38 14.49 -5.65
CA ALA A 143 -16.74 13.60 -4.70
C ALA A 143 -15.68 14.31 -3.86
N ILE A 144 -14.83 15.11 -4.50
CA ILE A 144 -13.80 15.90 -3.80
C ILE A 144 -14.43 16.97 -2.89
N GLU A 145 -15.55 17.57 -3.28
CA GLU A 145 -16.26 18.51 -2.40
C GLU A 145 -16.81 17.83 -1.13
N GLN A 146 -17.19 16.56 -1.21
CA GLN A 146 -17.62 15.78 -0.03
C GLN A 146 -16.49 15.44 0.96
N LEU A 147 -15.23 15.71 0.60
CA LEU A 147 -14.07 15.61 1.52
C LEU A 147 -13.91 16.84 2.42
N GLU A 148 -14.96 17.61 2.67
CA GLU A 148 -14.91 18.82 3.49
C GLU A 148 -14.24 18.56 4.86
N GLY A 149 -13.25 19.40 5.17
CA GLY A 149 -12.44 19.28 6.40
C GLY A 149 -11.36 18.20 6.36
N ASP A 150 -11.21 17.48 5.25
CA ASP A 150 -10.08 16.56 5.04
C ASP A 150 -8.86 17.30 4.50
N HIS A 151 -7.68 16.90 4.98
CA HIS A 151 -6.39 17.48 4.58
C HIS A 151 -6.15 17.37 3.07
N TYR A 152 -6.62 16.29 2.44
CA TYR A 152 -6.39 15.99 1.03
C TYR A 152 -7.37 16.68 0.08
N GLN A 153 -8.45 17.32 0.56
CA GLN A 153 -9.43 17.99 -0.30
C GLN A 153 -8.79 19.07 -1.19
N GLY A 154 -7.99 19.96 -0.58
CA GLY A 154 -7.30 21.02 -1.31
C GLY A 154 -6.32 20.50 -2.36
N VAL A 155 -5.58 19.46 -2.00
CA VAL A 155 -4.62 18.79 -2.89
C VAL A 155 -5.33 18.19 -4.11
N LEU A 156 -6.43 17.48 -3.88
CA LEU A 156 -7.20 16.84 -4.94
C LEU A 156 -7.90 17.87 -5.86
N ARG A 157 -8.42 18.97 -5.28
CA ARG A 157 -9.03 20.07 -6.05
C ARG A 157 -8.02 20.70 -7.00
N GLU A 158 -6.82 21.05 -6.49
CA GLU A 158 -5.76 21.61 -7.31
C GLU A 158 -5.29 20.62 -8.40
N ALA A 159 -5.13 19.35 -8.07
CA ALA A 159 -4.76 18.32 -9.03
C ALA A 159 -5.83 18.13 -10.13
N LEU A 160 -7.11 18.19 -9.75
CA LEU A 160 -8.22 18.09 -10.70
C LEU A 160 -8.26 19.29 -11.67
N GLU A 161 -8.05 20.52 -11.17
CA GLU A 161 -7.99 21.74 -11.97
C GLU A 161 -6.83 21.75 -12.98
N LYS A 162 -5.66 21.25 -12.55
CA LYS A 162 -4.45 21.15 -13.40
C LYS A 162 -4.47 19.97 -14.36
N ARG A 163 -5.43 19.06 -14.24
CA ARG A 163 -5.51 17.84 -15.03
C ARG A 163 -5.70 18.15 -16.52
N LYS A 164 -4.73 17.76 -17.35
CA LYS A 164 -4.73 17.97 -18.81
C LYS A 164 -5.26 16.77 -19.60
N THR A 165 -5.32 15.62 -18.99
CA THR A 165 -5.70 14.35 -19.62
C THR A 165 -6.83 13.68 -18.85
N ASP A 166 -7.65 12.89 -19.53
CA ASP A 166 -8.66 12.07 -18.85
C ASP A 166 -8.01 10.83 -18.23
N SER A 167 -7.35 11.04 -17.08
CA SER A 167 -6.62 10.01 -16.32
C SER A 167 -6.72 10.31 -14.83
N MET A 168 -6.86 9.28 -14.00
CA MET A 168 -6.83 9.39 -12.53
C MET A 168 -5.42 9.65 -11.98
N GLN A 169 -4.38 9.38 -12.77
CA GLN A 169 -3.00 9.38 -12.31
C GLN A 169 -2.56 10.69 -11.64
N PRO A 170 -2.87 11.89 -12.18
CA PRO A 170 -2.46 13.14 -11.53
C PRO A 170 -3.02 13.33 -10.12
N LEU A 171 -4.24 12.84 -9.86
CA LEU A 171 -4.85 12.90 -8.52
C LEU A 171 -4.17 11.92 -7.57
N GLU A 172 -3.85 10.72 -8.06
CA GLU A 172 -3.17 9.68 -7.27
C GLU A 172 -1.74 10.09 -6.91
N ASP A 173 -1.00 10.65 -7.87
CA ASP A 173 0.36 11.14 -7.64
C ASP A 173 0.36 12.32 -6.67
N ALA A 174 -0.60 13.26 -6.78
CA ALA A 174 -0.73 14.38 -5.85
C ALA A 174 -1.02 13.92 -4.40
N LEU A 175 -1.82 12.87 -4.22
CA LEU A 175 -2.04 12.27 -2.90
C LEU A 175 -0.76 11.66 -2.33
N ASP A 176 0.02 10.94 -3.14
CA ASP A 176 1.28 10.35 -2.69
C ASP A 176 2.30 11.42 -2.30
N VAL A 177 2.47 12.46 -3.13
CA VAL A 177 3.36 13.59 -2.84
C VAL A 177 2.95 14.27 -1.52
N ALA A 178 1.67 14.60 -1.36
CA ALA A 178 1.17 15.27 -0.15
C ALA A 178 1.35 14.41 1.11
N TYR A 179 1.14 13.10 1.02
CA TYR A 179 1.34 12.17 2.11
C TYR A 179 2.79 12.13 2.58
N TYR A 180 3.72 11.86 1.67
CA TYR A 180 5.13 11.72 2.05
C TYR A 180 5.74 13.04 2.51
N ASP A 181 5.36 14.17 1.89
CA ASP A 181 5.76 15.51 2.35
C ASP A 181 5.29 15.76 3.80
N GLY A 182 4.02 15.48 4.09
CA GLY A 182 3.46 15.59 5.42
C GLY A 182 4.13 14.65 6.43
N LEU A 183 4.39 13.41 6.05
CA LEU A 183 5.03 12.40 6.88
C LEU A 183 6.49 12.79 7.20
N MET A 184 7.26 13.19 6.20
CA MET A 184 8.67 13.60 6.38
C MET A 184 8.83 14.83 7.27
N LYS A 185 7.95 15.84 7.15
CA LYS A 185 7.92 17.03 8.02
C LYS A 185 7.61 16.67 9.47
N ARG A 186 6.89 15.59 9.70
CA ARG A 186 6.48 15.15 11.04
C ARG A 186 7.54 14.32 11.77
N ILE A 187 8.36 13.57 11.06
CA ILE A 187 9.37 12.68 11.67
C ILE A 187 10.44 13.52 12.33
N LYS A 188 10.50 13.43 13.66
CA LYS A 188 11.55 14.04 14.46
C LYS A 188 12.64 12.99 14.69
N THR A 189 13.88 13.38 14.50
CA THR A 189 15.05 12.55 14.71
C THR A 189 15.70 12.93 16.05
N SER A 190 15.41 12.17 17.08
CA SER A 190 15.91 12.41 18.43
C SER A 190 16.80 11.29 18.97
N ASN A 191 16.82 10.15 18.28
CA ASN A 191 17.60 8.97 18.62
C ASN A 191 17.78 8.07 17.38
N ALA A 192 18.64 7.07 17.47
CA ALA A 192 18.97 6.16 16.35
C ALA A 192 17.76 5.38 15.80
N ALA A 193 16.72 5.13 16.62
CA ALA A 193 15.50 4.47 16.13
C ALA A 193 14.63 5.42 15.30
N ASP A 194 14.60 6.70 15.65
CA ASP A 194 13.91 7.74 14.87
C ASP A 194 14.64 7.98 13.54
N ASP A 195 15.98 8.00 13.56
CA ASP A 195 16.81 8.08 12.34
C ASP A 195 16.55 6.88 11.42
N ALA A 196 16.47 5.68 11.99
CA ALA A 196 16.14 4.45 11.24
C ALA A 196 14.72 4.50 10.67
N TYR A 197 13.74 5.04 11.41
CA TYR A 197 12.38 5.24 10.89
C TYR A 197 12.39 6.23 9.71
N LYS A 198 13.08 7.37 9.85
CA LYS A 198 13.23 8.32 8.75
C LYS A 198 13.89 7.69 7.53
N LYS A 199 14.96 6.90 7.73
CA LYS A 199 15.63 6.17 6.66
C LYS A 199 14.70 5.17 5.98
N PHE A 200 13.86 4.47 6.74
CA PHE A 200 12.85 3.57 6.19
C PHE A 200 11.84 4.30 5.29
N VAL A 201 11.34 5.46 5.73
CA VAL A 201 10.43 6.29 4.92
C VAL A 201 11.12 6.82 3.64
N LYS A 202 12.41 7.18 3.70
CA LYS A 202 13.18 7.56 2.51
C LYS A 202 13.27 6.42 1.49
N ILE A 203 13.46 5.18 1.94
CA ILE A 203 13.42 4.00 1.06
C ILE A 203 12.06 3.87 0.38
N GLU A 204 10.95 4.11 1.10
CA GLU A 204 9.62 4.10 0.49
C GLU A 204 9.45 5.18 -0.57
N ILE A 205 9.97 6.39 -0.32
CA ILE A 205 9.96 7.52 -1.27
C ILE A 205 10.76 7.15 -2.53
N ASP A 206 11.97 6.64 -2.37
CA ASP A 206 12.82 6.24 -3.49
C ASP A 206 12.12 5.19 -4.36
N ILE A 207 11.53 4.17 -3.74
CA ILE A 207 10.78 3.13 -4.44
C ILE A 207 9.55 3.72 -5.16
N ALA A 208 8.84 4.66 -4.56
CA ALA A 208 7.70 5.32 -5.18
C ALA A 208 8.16 6.13 -6.41
N ASN A 209 9.27 6.87 -6.32
CA ASN A 209 9.85 7.65 -7.40
C ASN A 209 10.33 6.75 -8.56
N ILE A 210 11.03 5.66 -8.26
CA ILE A 210 11.46 4.69 -9.29
C ILE A 210 10.23 4.10 -10.02
N LYS A 211 9.20 3.67 -9.28
CA LYS A 211 7.96 3.16 -9.88
C LYS A 211 7.27 4.21 -10.76
N THR A 212 7.27 5.47 -10.33
CA THR A 212 6.72 6.59 -11.12
C THR A 212 7.52 6.80 -12.40
N ALA A 213 8.86 6.87 -12.34
CA ALA A 213 9.71 7.00 -13.51
C ALA A 213 9.47 5.85 -14.51
N MET A 214 9.48 4.61 -14.06
CA MET A 214 9.23 3.43 -14.91
C MET A 214 7.85 3.47 -15.58
N ARG A 215 6.81 3.84 -14.83
CA ARG A 215 5.44 3.96 -15.35
C ARG A 215 5.34 5.04 -16.42
N LEU A 216 5.97 6.21 -16.22
CA LEU A 216 5.97 7.30 -17.18
C LEU A 216 6.67 6.87 -18.48
N ARG A 217 7.85 6.26 -18.39
CA ARG A 217 8.59 5.78 -19.58
C ARG A 217 7.86 4.71 -20.35
N HIS A 218 7.24 3.77 -19.66
CA HIS A 218 6.42 2.72 -20.30
C HIS A 218 5.22 3.30 -21.08
N ARG A 219 4.67 4.42 -20.63
CA ARG A 219 3.57 5.11 -21.30
C ARG A 219 4.03 6.15 -22.34
N GLY A 220 5.31 6.34 -22.51
CA GLY A 220 5.87 7.38 -23.40
C GLY A 220 5.55 8.80 -22.91
N VAL A 221 5.34 9.00 -21.61
CA VAL A 221 5.03 10.31 -21.01
C VAL A 221 6.31 10.91 -20.45
N GLU A 222 6.54 12.19 -20.72
CA GLU A 222 7.66 12.95 -20.14
C GLU A 222 7.53 13.05 -18.62
N GLY A 223 8.68 13.03 -17.92
CA GLY A 223 8.74 13.25 -16.49
C GLY A 223 8.57 14.74 -16.17
N HIS A 224 7.74 15.02 -15.18
CA HIS A 224 7.60 16.36 -14.62
C HIS A 224 7.95 16.30 -13.12
N PRO A 225 8.76 17.24 -12.60
CA PRO A 225 9.22 17.22 -11.20
C PRO A 225 8.06 17.09 -10.19
N GLU A 226 6.91 17.69 -10.46
CA GLU A 226 5.73 17.66 -9.60
C GLU A 226 5.09 16.28 -9.41
N LEU A 227 5.49 15.27 -10.21
CA LEU A 227 5.03 13.89 -10.09
C LEU A 227 5.92 13.05 -9.15
N PHE A 228 7.02 13.63 -8.70
CA PHE A 228 7.99 12.95 -7.84
C PHE A 228 7.94 13.49 -6.42
N ILE A 229 8.32 12.66 -5.47
CA ILE A 229 8.27 12.93 -4.05
C ILE A 229 9.65 13.36 -3.59
N ASP A 230 9.75 14.50 -2.92
CA ASP A 230 10.98 14.97 -2.31
C ASP A 230 11.32 14.21 -1.02
N GLY A 231 12.61 14.19 -0.68
CA GLY A 231 13.07 13.70 0.62
C GLY A 231 13.58 12.27 0.65
N GLY A 232 13.65 11.58 -0.47
CA GLY A 232 14.39 10.32 -0.63
C GLY A 232 15.91 10.52 -0.63
N ASP A 233 16.63 9.46 -0.96
CA ASP A 233 18.11 9.48 -1.10
C ASP A 233 18.52 9.40 -2.58
N ILE A 234 17.60 9.13 -3.52
CA ILE A 234 17.86 9.12 -4.96
C ILE A 234 17.76 10.55 -5.53
N ASP A 235 18.59 10.84 -6.51
CA ASP A 235 18.48 12.06 -7.30
C ASP A 235 17.23 12.05 -8.18
N VAL A 236 16.22 12.83 -7.79
CA VAL A 236 14.94 12.95 -8.51
C VAL A 236 15.16 13.57 -9.89
N ASP A 237 16.08 14.52 -10.04
CA ASP A 237 16.34 15.18 -11.33
C ASP A 237 16.84 14.18 -12.37
N ALA A 238 17.66 13.21 -11.95
CA ALA A 238 18.11 12.13 -12.82
C ALA A 238 16.93 11.25 -13.29
N LEU A 239 15.97 10.94 -12.41
CA LEU A 239 14.78 10.17 -12.77
C LEU A 239 13.83 10.96 -13.68
N VAL A 240 13.68 12.25 -13.46
CA VAL A 240 12.89 13.17 -14.31
C VAL A 240 13.47 13.24 -15.72
N ALA A 241 14.77 13.39 -15.84
CA ALA A 241 15.49 13.52 -17.11
C ALA A 241 15.56 12.22 -17.91
N ALA A 242 15.52 11.05 -17.26
CA ALA A 242 15.65 9.75 -17.90
C ALA A 242 14.60 9.57 -19.02
N GLN A 243 15.01 9.15 -20.21
CA GLN A 243 14.13 8.97 -21.38
C GLN A 243 13.66 7.51 -21.56
N ASN A 244 14.36 6.56 -20.94
CA ASN A 244 14.10 5.13 -21.04
C ASN A 244 14.49 4.40 -19.74
N VAL A 245 14.17 3.11 -19.64
CA VAL A 245 14.47 2.29 -18.47
C VAL A 245 15.99 2.17 -18.22
N GLY A 246 16.80 2.12 -19.26
CA GLY A 246 18.27 2.08 -19.13
C GLY A 246 18.84 3.33 -18.45
N GLU A 247 18.31 4.50 -18.78
CA GLU A 247 18.70 5.76 -18.13
C GLU A 247 18.20 5.84 -16.68
N ILE A 248 17.03 5.28 -16.38
CA ILE A 248 16.57 5.13 -14.98
C ILE A 248 17.57 4.25 -14.20
N MET A 249 17.97 3.12 -14.78
CA MET A 249 18.96 2.23 -14.16
C MET A 249 20.30 2.92 -13.91
N ASN A 250 20.79 3.72 -14.87
CA ASN A 250 22.01 4.52 -14.70
C ASN A 250 21.87 5.57 -13.57
N GLY A 251 20.70 6.22 -13.47
CA GLY A 251 20.41 7.21 -12.43
C GLY A 251 20.38 6.65 -11.00
N ILE A 252 20.23 5.34 -10.85
CA ILE A 252 20.23 4.65 -9.55
C ILE A 252 21.46 3.77 -9.34
N GLU A 253 22.46 3.85 -10.23
CA GLU A 253 23.69 3.09 -10.09
C GLU A 253 24.38 3.38 -8.74
N GLY A 254 24.93 2.34 -8.11
CA GLY A 254 25.54 2.44 -6.78
C GLY A 254 24.53 2.48 -5.60
N THR A 255 23.24 2.49 -5.88
CA THR A 255 22.20 2.31 -4.86
C THR A 255 21.81 0.83 -4.69
N PRO A 256 21.25 0.43 -3.54
CA PRO A 256 20.75 -0.93 -3.35
C PRO A 256 19.64 -1.31 -4.33
N TYR A 257 18.90 -0.34 -4.86
CA TYR A 257 17.77 -0.58 -5.78
C TYR A 257 18.25 -1.12 -7.13
N HIS A 258 19.43 -0.75 -7.58
CA HIS A 258 19.98 -1.16 -8.88
C HIS A 258 20.03 -2.69 -9.01
N GLU A 259 20.66 -3.38 -8.04
CA GLU A 259 20.78 -4.85 -8.04
C GLU A 259 19.42 -5.56 -8.05
N TYR A 260 18.47 -5.07 -7.23
CA TYR A 260 17.13 -5.65 -7.18
C TYR A 260 16.36 -5.47 -8.48
N LEU A 261 16.47 -4.30 -9.10
CA LEU A 261 15.81 -3.99 -10.35
C LEU A 261 16.43 -4.74 -11.54
N GLU A 262 17.74 -4.88 -11.59
CA GLU A 262 18.43 -5.67 -12.62
C GLU A 262 17.90 -7.11 -12.65
N ASN A 263 17.76 -7.73 -11.47
CA ASN A 263 17.18 -9.06 -11.35
C ASN A 263 15.68 -9.12 -11.72
N GLY A 264 14.90 -8.10 -11.37
CA GLY A 264 13.46 -8.05 -11.61
C GLY A 264 13.06 -7.69 -13.03
N LEU A 265 13.81 -6.80 -13.67
CA LEU A 265 13.53 -6.33 -15.03
C LEU A 265 13.82 -7.39 -16.10
N GLY A 266 14.86 -8.22 -15.89
CA GLY A 266 15.36 -9.13 -16.92
C GLY A 266 16.01 -8.37 -18.07
N ASN A 267 15.32 -8.29 -19.23
CA ASN A 267 15.85 -7.57 -20.40
C ASN A 267 15.44 -6.07 -20.34
N ILE A 268 16.43 -5.16 -20.48
CA ILE A 268 16.19 -3.71 -20.46
C ILE A 268 15.47 -3.21 -21.72
N GLU A 269 15.61 -3.91 -22.86
CA GLU A 269 14.92 -3.56 -24.11
C GLU A 269 13.43 -3.92 -24.06
N GLU A 270 13.08 -5.01 -23.37
CA GLU A 270 11.71 -5.44 -23.12
C GLU A 270 11.50 -5.66 -21.61
N PRO A 271 11.41 -4.59 -20.81
CA PRO A 271 11.47 -4.68 -19.38
C PRO A 271 10.21 -5.32 -18.76
N ASN A 272 10.41 -6.28 -17.88
CA ASN A 272 9.35 -6.85 -17.06
C ASN A 272 9.01 -5.90 -15.89
N LEU A 273 8.12 -4.94 -16.11
CA LEU A 273 7.74 -3.97 -15.09
C LEU A 273 7.11 -4.62 -13.85
N ASN A 274 6.37 -5.71 -14.01
CA ASN A 274 5.80 -6.42 -12.86
C ASN A 274 6.91 -7.09 -12.02
N GLY A 275 7.91 -7.66 -12.67
CA GLY A 275 9.09 -8.21 -12.01
C GLY A 275 9.88 -7.12 -11.26
N ALA A 276 10.04 -5.95 -11.87
CA ALA A 276 10.67 -4.79 -11.23
C ALA A 276 9.92 -4.33 -9.98
N VAL A 277 8.59 -4.22 -10.06
CA VAL A 277 7.75 -3.86 -8.90
C VAL A 277 7.88 -4.90 -7.80
N SER A 278 7.84 -6.19 -8.14
CA SER A 278 8.00 -7.27 -7.16
C SER A 278 9.37 -7.24 -6.47
N ALA A 279 10.44 -7.01 -7.22
CA ALA A 279 11.79 -6.90 -6.68
C ALA A 279 11.94 -5.71 -5.70
N LEU A 280 11.32 -4.57 -5.99
CA LEU A 280 11.29 -3.43 -5.07
C LEU A 280 10.43 -3.71 -3.83
N GLU A 281 9.34 -4.45 -3.97
CA GLU A 281 8.51 -4.89 -2.83
C GLU A 281 9.24 -5.92 -1.95
N GLU A 282 10.07 -6.77 -2.52
CA GLU A 282 10.97 -7.66 -1.79
C GLU A 282 12.02 -6.87 -1.01
N TYR A 283 12.67 -5.89 -1.65
CA TYR A 283 13.66 -5.05 -1.00
C TYR A 283 13.09 -4.32 0.22
N ILE A 284 11.93 -3.66 0.09
CA ILE A 284 11.32 -2.95 1.22
C ILE A 284 10.94 -3.90 2.36
N ALA A 285 10.49 -5.11 2.05
CA ALA A 285 10.18 -6.12 3.06
C ALA A 285 11.42 -6.60 3.81
N LYS A 286 12.55 -6.79 3.11
CA LYS A 286 13.84 -7.14 3.70
C LYS A 286 14.35 -6.03 4.61
N GLU A 287 14.29 -4.78 4.17
CA GLU A 287 14.70 -3.63 4.97
C GLU A 287 13.79 -3.42 6.19
N SER A 288 12.48 -3.57 6.03
CA SER A 288 11.53 -3.52 7.15
C SER A 288 11.85 -4.55 8.23
N LYS A 289 12.13 -5.80 7.82
CA LYS A 289 12.56 -6.88 8.73
C LYS A 289 13.87 -6.53 9.42
N ARG A 290 14.86 -6.02 8.68
CA ARG A 290 16.16 -5.63 9.20
C ARG A 290 16.03 -4.52 10.26
N PHE A 291 15.32 -3.45 9.95
CA PHE A 291 15.09 -2.35 10.89
C PHE A 291 14.30 -2.78 12.12
N SER A 292 13.27 -3.62 11.95
CA SER A 292 12.50 -4.21 13.06
C SER A 292 13.36 -5.04 14.02
N TYR A 293 14.39 -5.72 13.50
CA TYR A 293 15.33 -6.49 14.29
C TYR A 293 16.35 -5.59 15.02
N LEU A 294 16.90 -4.61 14.32
CA LEU A 294 17.92 -3.70 14.88
C LEU A 294 17.32 -2.75 15.95
N TYR A 295 16.07 -2.35 15.81
CA TYR A 295 15.37 -1.43 16.71
C TYR A 295 14.09 -2.06 17.29
N PRO A 296 14.25 -3.09 18.13
CA PRO A 296 13.12 -3.94 18.56
C PRO A 296 12.11 -3.26 19.49
N VAL A 297 12.43 -2.09 20.03
CA VAL A 297 11.56 -1.28 20.90
C VAL A 297 11.41 0.10 20.27
N SER A 298 10.65 0.16 19.16
CA SER A 298 10.41 1.37 18.40
C SER A 298 9.12 1.24 17.57
N ILE A 299 8.85 2.18 16.67
CA ILE A 299 7.78 2.09 15.68
C ILE A 299 8.04 0.97 14.64
N LEU A 300 9.30 0.64 14.35
CA LEU A 300 9.69 -0.22 13.23
C LEU A 300 9.13 -1.65 13.29
N PRO A 301 9.04 -2.35 14.44
CA PRO A 301 8.33 -3.62 14.51
C PRO A 301 6.83 -3.53 14.21
N ILE A 302 6.22 -2.38 14.47
CA ILE A 302 4.81 -2.15 14.16
C ILE A 302 4.64 -2.01 12.66
N LEU A 303 5.50 -1.23 11.99
CA LEU A 303 5.49 -1.08 10.55
C LEU A 303 5.80 -2.39 9.83
N ASP A 304 6.78 -3.17 10.27
CA ASP A 304 7.10 -4.50 9.71
C ASP A 304 5.89 -5.45 9.75
N TYR A 305 5.16 -5.47 10.86
CA TYR A 305 3.93 -6.27 10.92
C TYR A 305 2.86 -5.76 9.95
N LEU A 306 2.62 -4.46 9.89
CA LEU A 306 1.59 -3.86 9.03
C LEU A 306 1.86 -4.11 7.55
N LEU A 307 3.11 -3.92 7.11
CA LEU A 307 3.52 -4.19 5.72
C LEU A 307 3.34 -5.67 5.36
N ARG A 308 3.72 -6.57 6.26
CA ARG A 308 3.52 -8.02 6.06
C ARG A 308 2.05 -8.39 6.02
N LYS A 309 1.23 -7.79 6.89
CA LYS A 309 -0.22 -8.01 6.89
C LYS A 309 -0.86 -7.51 5.60
N GLN A 310 -0.46 -6.34 5.10
CA GLN A 310 -0.91 -5.84 3.80
C GLN A 310 -0.51 -6.77 2.65
N ARG A 311 0.75 -7.27 2.66
CA ARG A 311 1.22 -8.23 1.66
C ARG A 311 0.42 -9.53 1.73
N GLU A 312 0.18 -10.08 2.92
CA GLU A 312 -0.65 -11.27 3.10
C GLU A 312 -2.03 -11.10 2.50
N VAL A 313 -2.71 -9.99 2.82
CA VAL A 313 -4.04 -9.69 2.27
C VAL A 313 -3.98 -9.51 0.75
N LYS A 314 -2.98 -8.78 0.23
CA LYS A 314 -2.77 -8.61 -1.23
C LYS A 314 -2.61 -9.96 -1.94
N ASN A 315 -1.78 -10.84 -1.41
CA ASN A 315 -1.52 -12.17 -1.97
C ASN A 315 -2.78 -13.06 -1.93
N LEU A 316 -3.47 -13.10 -0.78
CA LEU A 316 -4.71 -13.85 -0.66
C LEU A 316 -5.79 -13.36 -1.63
N ARG A 317 -5.94 -12.03 -1.79
CA ARG A 317 -6.87 -11.45 -2.77
C ARG A 317 -6.48 -11.80 -4.20
N ALA A 318 -5.19 -11.74 -4.55
CA ALA A 318 -4.72 -12.14 -5.88
C ALA A 318 -5.07 -13.60 -6.19
N ILE A 319 -4.87 -14.51 -5.24
CA ILE A 319 -5.22 -15.93 -5.37
C ILE A 319 -6.75 -16.09 -5.54
N VAL A 320 -7.52 -15.47 -4.65
CA VAL A 320 -8.99 -15.61 -4.62
C VAL A 320 -9.63 -15.06 -5.89
N ARG A 321 -9.25 -13.84 -6.31
CA ARG A 321 -9.77 -13.25 -7.55
C ARG A 321 -9.26 -13.95 -8.80
N GLY A 322 -8.00 -14.37 -8.81
CA GLY A 322 -7.47 -15.16 -9.91
C GLY A 322 -8.28 -16.44 -10.15
N LYS A 323 -8.63 -17.14 -9.07
CA LYS A 323 -9.50 -18.35 -9.15
C LYS A 323 -10.94 -18.03 -9.57
N ASP A 324 -11.53 -16.99 -9.03
CA ASP A 324 -12.88 -16.52 -9.34
C ASP A 324 -13.03 -16.16 -10.82
N LEU A 325 -11.97 -15.57 -11.41
CA LEU A 325 -11.87 -15.22 -12.81
C LEU A 325 -11.42 -16.40 -13.72
N GLY A 326 -11.15 -17.58 -13.15
CA GLY A 326 -10.68 -18.75 -13.90
C GLY A 326 -9.26 -18.60 -14.47
N LEU A 327 -8.40 -17.77 -13.87
CA LEU A 327 -7.00 -17.64 -14.28
C LEU A 327 -6.23 -18.92 -13.96
N THR A 328 -5.25 -19.24 -14.82
CA THR A 328 -4.37 -20.39 -14.58
C THR A 328 -3.45 -20.15 -13.38
N LYS A 329 -2.97 -21.22 -12.77
CA LYS A 329 -2.07 -21.17 -11.61
C LYS A 329 -0.81 -20.34 -11.92
N GLU A 330 -0.25 -20.51 -13.11
CA GLU A 330 0.97 -19.81 -13.54
C GLU A 330 0.76 -18.28 -13.65
N ILE A 331 -0.47 -17.84 -13.97
CA ILE A 331 -0.82 -16.41 -13.98
C ILE A 331 -0.95 -15.91 -12.55
N ILE A 332 -1.63 -16.68 -11.69
CA ILE A 332 -1.82 -16.32 -10.28
C ILE A 332 -0.46 -16.24 -9.54
N GLU A 333 0.45 -17.19 -9.80
CA GLU A 333 1.81 -17.19 -9.24
C GLU A 333 2.58 -15.89 -9.54
N LYS A 334 2.41 -15.31 -10.73
CA LYS A 334 3.04 -14.03 -11.10
C LYS A 334 2.44 -12.82 -10.39
N LEU A 335 1.26 -12.95 -9.80
CA LEU A 335 0.57 -11.88 -9.05
C LEU A 335 0.88 -11.92 -7.55
N VAL A 336 1.36 -13.06 -7.07
CA VAL A 336 1.71 -13.28 -5.64
C VAL A 336 3.16 -12.87 -5.42
N VAL A 337 3.39 -12.01 -4.42
CA VAL A 337 4.73 -11.55 -4.01
C VAL A 337 5.16 -12.35 -2.78
N THR A 338 6.10 -13.24 -2.94
CA THR A 338 6.68 -14.05 -1.86
C THR A 338 8.02 -13.52 -1.38
#